data_4da2f8019990d36bd04c0eeb8f6495c4
#
_entry.id   4da2f8019990d36bd04c0eeb8f6495c4
#
_cell.length_a   1.000
_cell.length_b   1.000
_cell.length_c   1.000
_cell.angle_alpha   90.00
_cell.angle_beta   90.00
_cell.angle_gamma   90.00
#
_symmetry.space_group_name_H-M   'P 1'
#
loop_
_entity.id
_entity.type
_entity.pdbx_description
1 polymer ?
#
loop_
_entity_poly.entity_id
_entity_poly.type
_entity_poly.pdbx_seq_one_letter_code
_entity_poly.pdbx_strand_id
1 'polypeptide(L)'
;AIYLDSLPRGSFDTPVRHLADFVCQSSNVWSGTLSQLKDELFPLLKTGYAVCIMAGTSRAGKALAYDINEMGFNAIFCEKRPNEFQKNTVTVLTGTLSAGFQLSGVKFALITHAKTNQAKKKHKKVSSKDAIHSLDELTVGDYIVHNVHGIGIFEGIQQLDIQDVRKDYIKISYAKGDTLYV
;
A
#
# COMPACT_ATOMS: atom_id res chain seq x y z
N ALA A 1 24.23 -2.76 -16.07
CA ALA A 1 23.33 -2.04 -15.17
C ALA A 1 21.91 -2.19 -15.68
N ILE A 2 20.92 -2.18 -14.76
CA ILE A 2 19.50 -2.11 -15.06
C ILE A 2 19.02 -0.78 -14.47
N TYR A 3 18.39 0.05 -15.30
CA TYR A 3 17.77 1.31 -14.90
C TYR A 3 16.27 1.12 -14.86
N LEU A 4 15.64 1.48 -13.75
CA LEU A 4 14.20 1.45 -13.55
C LEU A 4 13.73 2.89 -13.29
N ASP A 5 13.11 3.48 -14.27
CA ASP A 5 12.62 4.85 -14.20
C ASP A 5 11.09 4.88 -14.41
N SER A 6 10.42 5.76 -13.69
CA SER A 6 8.98 5.98 -13.83
C SER A 6 8.63 6.93 -14.99
N LEU A 7 9.63 7.66 -15.49
CA LEU A 7 9.49 8.58 -16.61
C LEU A 7 10.56 8.27 -17.69
N PRO A 8 10.26 8.51 -18.95
CA PRO A 8 11.24 8.35 -20.01
C PRO A 8 12.48 9.19 -19.75
N ARG A 9 13.64 8.56 -19.74
CA ARG A 9 14.92 9.23 -19.57
C ARG A 9 15.57 9.46 -20.95
N GLY A 10 16.03 10.70 -21.20
CA GLY A 10 16.63 11.06 -22.47
C GLY A 10 18.11 10.66 -22.62
N SER A 11 18.81 10.40 -21.49
CA SER A 11 20.23 10.00 -21.50
C SER A 11 20.54 9.01 -20.39
N PHE A 12 21.51 8.13 -20.66
CA PHE A 12 22.00 7.13 -19.70
C PHE A 12 23.52 7.21 -19.64
N ASP A 13 24.10 6.96 -18.49
CA ASP A 13 25.55 7.00 -18.28
C ASP A 13 26.29 5.88 -19.04
N THR A 14 25.58 4.86 -19.45
CA THR A 14 26.09 3.72 -20.23
C THR A 14 25.21 3.46 -21.45
N PRO A 15 25.78 2.94 -22.56
CA PRO A 15 24.97 2.58 -23.72
C PRO A 15 23.85 1.62 -23.38
N VAL A 16 22.63 1.99 -23.74
CA VAL A 16 21.43 1.16 -23.53
C VAL A 16 21.41 0.08 -24.60
N ARG A 17 21.37 -1.20 -24.18
CA ARG A 17 21.25 -2.35 -25.09
C ARG A 17 19.79 -2.68 -25.40
N HIS A 18 18.94 -2.56 -24.40
CA HIS A 18 17.49 -2.83 -24.53
C HIS A 18 16.71 -1.80 -23.73
N LEU A 19 15.66 -1.28 -24.33
CA LEU A 19 14.68 -0.42 -23.68
C LEU A 19 13.35 -1.18 -23.68
N ALA A 20 12.74 -1.30 -22.51
CA ALA A 20 11.41 -1.88 -22.37
C ALA A 20 10.50 -0.85 -21.68
N ASP A 21 9.38 -0.58 -22.30
CA ASP A 21 8.33 0.27 -21.73
C ASP A 21 7.16 -0.58 -21.25
N PHE A 22 6.74 -0.36 -20.02
CA PHE A 22 5.64 -1.07 -19.39
C PHE A 22 4.55 -0.08 -18.97
N VAL A 23 3.42 -0.15 -19.67
CA VAL A 23 2.23 0.58 -19.22
C VAL A 23 1.67 -0.13 -17.98
N CYS A 24 1.98 0.43 -16.81
CA CYS A 24 1.58 -0.10 -15.53
C CYS A 24 0.56 0.83 -14.87
N GLN A 25 -0.59 0.29 -14.50
CA GLN A 25 -1.60 0.98 -13.70
C GLN A 25 -1.61 0.39 -12.30
N SER A 26 -1.60 1.23 -11.26
CA SER A 26 -1.80 0.71 -9.91
C SER A 26 -3.24 0.24 -9.76
N SER A 27 -3.42 -0.95 -9.18
CA SER A 27 -4.73 -1.45 -8.81
C SER A 27 -5.05 -1.12 -7.36
N ASN A 28 -6.33 -0.98 -7.07
CA ASN A 28 -6.78 -0.82 -5.70
C ASN A 28 -6.39 -2.04 -4.86
N VAL A 29 -6.10 -1.77 -3.61
CA VAL A 29 -5.83 -2.83 -2.64
C VAL A 29 -7.16 -3.44 -2.22
N TRP A 30 -7.30 -4.75 -2.36
CA TRP A 30 -8.52 -5.45 -1.96
C TRP A 30 -8.71 -5.39 -0.43
N SER A 31 -9.88 -4.93 0.02
CA SER A 31 -10.19 -4.71 1.45
C SER A 31 -10.49 -5.99 2.23
N GLY A 32 -10.57 -7.15 1.57
CA GLY A 32 -10.81 -8.44 2.18
C GLY A 32 -12.24 -8.96 2.05
N THR A 33 -13.17 -8.22 1.43
CA THR A 33 -14.52 -8.72 1.17
C THR A 33 -14.57 -9.50 -0.14
N LEU A 34 -15.17 -10.71 -0.13
CA LEU A 34 -15.27 -11.56 -1.31
C LEU A 34 -16.17 -10.95 -2.39
N SER A 35 -17.19 -10.18 -2.01
CA SER A 35 -18.05 -9.48 -2.95
C SER A 35 -17.26 -8.49 -3.83
N GLN A 36 -16.46 -7.63 -3.22
CA GLN A 36 -15.60 -6.69 -3.96
C GLN A 36 -14.59 -7.42 -4.84
N LEU A 37 -14.01 -8.53 -4.34
CA LEU A 37 -13.08 -9.32 -5.13
C LEU A 37 -13.75 -9.90 -6.37
N LYS A 38 -14.99 -10.36 -6.27
CA LYS A 38 -15.78 -10.85 -7.41
C LYS A 38 -15.96 -9.78 -8.47
N ASP A 39 -16.31 -8.57 -8.04
CA ASP A 39 -16.54 -7.43 -8.94
C ASP A 39 -15.25 -7.00 -9.66
N GLU A 40 -14.09 -7.13 -9.02
CA GLU A 40 -12.78 -6.86 -9.63
C GLU A 40 -12.31 -7.99 -10.55
N LEU A 41 -12.52 -9.25 -10.16
CA LEU A 41 -12.07 -10.41 -10.93
C LEU A 41 -12.86 -10.60 -12.24
N PHE A 42 -14.16 -10.36 -12.20
CA PHE A 42 -15.04 -10.62 -13.34
C PHE A 42 -14.59 -9.92 -14.62
N PRO A 43 -14.38 -8.59 -14.66
CA PRO A 43 -13.93 -7.90 -15.86
C PRO A 43 -12.53 -8.31 -16.30
N LEU A 44 -11.61 -8.55 -15.37
CA LEU A 44 -10.24 -8.98 -15.68
C LEU A 44 -10.22 -10.34 -16.36
N LEU A 45 -10.88 -11.32 -15.77
CA LEU A 45 -10.92 -12.68 -16.32
C LEU A 45 -11.68 -12.71 -17.66
N LYS A 46 -12.80 -11.98 -17.77
CA LYS A 46 -13.56 -11.87 -19.03
C LYS A 46 -12.73 -11.29 -20.17
N THR A 47 -11.82 -10.38 -19.88
CA THR A 47 -10.92 -9.77 -20.88
C THR A 47 -9.63 -10.53 -21.12
N GLY A 48 -9.48 -11.71 -20.51
CA GLY A 48 -8.36 -12.64 -20.74
C GLY A 48 -7.10 -12.33 -19.93
N TYR A 49 -7.24 -11.66 -18.79
CA TYR A 49 -6.12 -11.45 -17.88
C TYR A 49 -5.74 -12.74 -17.15
N ALA A 50 -4.45 -12.90 -16.93
CA ALA A 50 -3.93 -13.76 -15.87
C ALA A 50 -3.90 -12.94 -14.57
N VAL A 51 -4.56 -13.43 -13.55
CA VAL A 51 -4.65 -12.71 -12.27
C VAL A 51 -3.83 -13.42 -11.21
N CYS A 52 -2.99 -12.68 -10.50
CA CYS A 52 -2.25 -13.16 -9.34
C CYS A 52 -2.76 -12.45 -8.07
N ILE A 53 -3.03 -13.22 -7.02
CA ILE A 53 -3.41 -12.66 -5.72
C ILE A 53 -2.40 -13.05 -4.66
N MET A 54 -1.88 -12.06 -3.93
CA MET A 54 -0.98 -12.28 -2.81
C MET A 54 -1.79 -12.37 -1.51
N ALA A 55 -1.88 -13.59 -0.95
CA ALA A 55 -2.79 -13.88 0.18
C ALA A 55 -2.11 -13.92 1.56
N GLY A 56 -0.86 -13.53 1.65
CA GLY A 56 -0.10 -13.52 2.91
C GLY A 56 0.42 -14.90 3.30
N THR A 57 -0.37 -15.73 3.96
CA THR A 57 0.04 -17.06 4.44
C THR A 57 -0.50 -18.18 3.54
N SER A 58 0.17 -19.35 3.56
CA SER A 58 -0.28 -20.54 2.83
C SER A 58 -1.71 -20.96 3.22
N ARG A 59 -2.05 -20.89 4.51
CA ARG A 59 -3.40 -21.20 4.99
C ARG A 59 -4.45 -20.25 4.40
N ALA A 60 -4.17 -18.94 4.42
CA ALA A 60 -5.07 -17.94 3.84
C ALA A 60 -5.19 -18.08 2.32
N GLY A 61 -4.08 -18.42 1.66
CA GLY A 61 -4.07 -18.64 0.20
C GLY A 61 -4.91 -19.83 -0.23
N LYS A 62 -4.81 -20.95 0.48
CA LYS A 62 -5.64 -22.14 0.22
C LYS A 62 -7.12 -21.85 0.43
N ALA A 63 -7.49 -21.19 1.52
CA ALA A 63 -8.87 -20.80 1.78
C ALA A 63 -9.40 -19.83 0.70
N LEU A 64 -8.63 -18.82 0.35
CA LEU A 64 -9.03 -17.85 -0.67
C LEU A 64 -9.21 -18.52 -2.05
N ALA A 65 -8.32 -19.43 -2.45
CA ALA A 65 -8.48 -20.16 -3.71
C ALA A 65 -9.75 -21.01 -3.71
N TYR A 66 -10.09 -21.63 -2.59
CA TYR A 66 -11.34 -22.36 -2.42
C TYR A 66 -12.54 -21.43 -2.59
N ASP A 67 -12.55 -20.31 -1.88
CA ASP A 67 -13.66 -19.33 -1.93
C ASP A 67 -13.86 -18.77 -3.34
N ILE A 68 -12.77 -18.50 -4.08
CA ILE A 68 -12.83 -18.02 -5.46
C ILE A 68 -13.43 -19.09 -6.40
N ASN A 69 -13.10 -20.36 -6.20
CA ASN A 69 -13.71 -21.46 -6.97
C ASN A 69 -15.20 -21.59 -6.67
N GLU A 70 -15.62 -21.45 -5.40
CA GLU A 70 -17.04 -21.43 -5.02
C GLU A 70 -17.82 -20.26 -5.65
N MET A 71 -17.14 -19.15 -5.95
CA MET A 71 -17.72 -18.03 -6.70
C MET A 71 -17.86 -18.28 -8.21
N GLY A 72 -17.41 -19.44 -8.70
CA GLY A 72 -17.48 -19.83 -10.11
C GLY A 72 -16.31 -19.38 -10.98
N PHE A 73 -15.20 -18.93 -10.38
CA PHE A 73 -13.97 -18.63 -11.09
C PHE A 73 -12.98 -19.80 -10.97
N ASN A 74 -12.04 -19.88 -11.91
CA ASN A 74 -10.97 -20.87 -11.85
C ASN A 74 -9.80 -20.31 -11.03
N ALA A 75 -9.54 -20.87 -9.85
CA ALA A 75 -8.45 -20.45 -8.97
C ALA A 75 -7.56 -21.62 -8.56
N ILE A 76 -6.27 -21.38 -8.55
CA ILE A 76 -5.24 -22.32 -8.10
C ILE A 76 -4.38 -21.69 -7.03
N PHE A 77 -4.06 -22.46 -5.99
CA PHE A 77 -3.09 -22.04 -4.98
C PHE A 77 -1.72 -22.62 -5.33
N CYS A 78 -0.69 -21.78 -5.31
CA CYS A 78 0.69 -22.17 -5.51
C CYS A 78 1.55 -21.68 -4.33
N GLU A 79 2.37 -22.55 -3.73
CA GLU A 79 3.31 -22.15 -2.69
C GLU A 79 4.49 -21.35 -3.24
N LYS A 80 4.90 -21.68 -4.45
CA LYS A 80 5.97 -21.00 -5.18
C LYS A 80 5.39 -20.37 -6.44
N ARG A 81 6.02 -19.28 -6.88
CA ARG A 81 5.67 -18.64 -8.14
C ARG A 81 5.75 -19.65 -9.29
N PRO A 82 4.69 -19.82 -10.10
CA PRO A 82 4.73 -20.64 -11.29
C PRO A 82 5.65 -20.00 -12.36
N ASN A 83 6.14 -20.79 -13.28
CA ASN A 83 6.91 -20.26 -14.41
C ASN A 83 6.06 -19.36 -15.32
N GLU A 84 4.80 -19.72 -15.48
CA GLU A 84 3.83 -19.01 -16.31
C GLU A 84 2.51 -18.83 -15.55
N PHE A 85 1.88 -17.69 -15.73
CA PHE A 85 0.54 -17.41 -15.25
C PHE A 85 -0.49 -17.70 -16.34
N GLN A 86 -1.46 -18.53 -16.03
CA GLN A 86 -2.49 -18.93 -17.00
C GLN A 86 -3.54 -17.85 -17.16
N LYS A 87 -3.91 -17.55 -18.42
CA LYS A 87 -5.02 -16.64 -18.72
C LYS A 87 -6.35 -17.20 -18.20
N ASN A 88 -7.26 -16.31 -17.86
CA ASN A 88 -8.57 -16.63 -17.29
C ASN A 88 -8.51 -17.47 -16.00
N THR A 89 -7.37 -17.46 -15.31
CA THR A 89 -7.15 -18.19 -14.06
C THR A 89 -6.61 -17.26 -13.01
N VAL A 90 -7.08 -17.44 -11.78
CA VAL A 90 -6.57 -16.74 -10.61
C VAL A 90 -5.51 -17.59 -9.93
N THR A 91 -4.28 -17.13 -9.92
CA THR A 91 -3.20 -17.78 -9.19
C THR A 91 -3.06 -17.13 -7.83
N VAL A 92 -3.31 -17.88 -6.77
CA VAL A 92 -3.15 -17.39 -5.41
C VAL A 92 -1.77 -17.81 -4.87
N LEU A 93 -0.98 -16.84 -4.43
CA LEU A 93 0.37 -17.02 -3.90
C LEU A 93 0.48 -16.62 -2.44
N THR A 94 1.50 -17.13 -1.77
CA THR A 94 1.92 -16.65 -0.45
C THR A 94 2.68 -15.33 -0.57
N GLY A 95 2.69 -14.56 0.51
CA GLY A 95 3.39 -13.28 0.57
C GLY A 95 2.46 -12.08 0.46
N THR A 96 3.04 -10.91 0.53
CA THR A 96 2.31 -9.62 0.50
C THR A 96 3.14 -8.58 -0.24
N LEU A 97 2.47 -7.72 -0.97
CA LEU A 97 3.03 -6.51 -1.55
C LEU A 97 2.28 -5.29 -1.03
N SER A 98 2.91 -4.14 -1.05
CA SER A 98 2.32 -2.88 -0.57
C SER A 98 1.20 -2.37 -1.47
N ALA A 99 1.25 -2.69 -2.76
CA ALA A 99 0.27 -2.29 -3.76
C ALA A 99 0.13 -3.35 -4.84
N GLY A 100 -1.05 -3.43 -5.46
CA GLY A 100 -1.29 -4.20 -6.66
C GLY A 100 -1.03 -3.37 -7.93
N PHE A 101 -0.99 -4.04 -9.07
CA PHE A 101 -0.82 -3.39 -10.36
C PHE A 101 -1.43 -4.20 -11.50
N GLN A 102 -1.66 -3.52 -12.62
CA GLN A 102 -2.11 -4.13 -13.87
C GLN A 102 -1.17 -3.75 -15.01
N LEU A 103 -0.78 -4.75 -15.79
CA LEU A 103 0.01 -4.62 -17.01
C LEU A 103 -0.90 -4.95 -18.20
N SER A 104 -1.48 -3.93 -18.81
CA SER A 104 -2.45 -4.11 -19.89
C SER A 104 -1.85 -4.73 -21.14
N GLY A 105 -0.59 -4.41 -21.47
CA GLY A 105 0.10 -4.94 -22.62
C GLY A 105 0.28 -6.46 -22.63
N VAL A 106 0.46 -7.06 -21.44
CA VAL A 106 0.60 -8.51 -21.27
C VAL A 106 -0.62 -9.16 -20.64
N LYS A 107 -1.66 -8.39 -20.36
CA LYS A 107 -2.90 -8.85 -19.70
C LYS A 107 -2.63 -9.58 -18.38
N PHE A 108 -1.84 -8.97 -17.53
CA PHE A 108 -1.52 -9.48 -16.21
C PHE A 108 -1.99 -8.49 -15.15
N ALA A 109 -2.63 -9.00 -14.10
CA ALA A 109 -3.03 -8.21 -12.93
C ALA A 109 -2.53 -8.87 -11.66
N LEU A 110 -1.95 -8.06 -10.78
CA LEU A 110 -1.58 -8.47 -9.44
C LEU A 110 -2.45 -7.72 -8.44
N ILE A 111 -3.21 -8.47 -7.66
CA ILE A 111 -4.04 -7.97 -6.56
C ILE A 111 -3.33 -8.33 -5.26
N THR A 112 -3.17 -7.38 -4.39
CA THR A 112 -2.69 -7.64 -3.04
C THR A 112 -3.84 -7.48 -2.07
N HIS A 113 -3.96 -8.45 -1.17
CA HIS A 113 -4.81 -8.26 -0.03
C HIS A 113 -4.20 -7.12 0.78
N ALA A 114 -4.96 -6.05 0.98
CA ALA A 114 -4.68 -5.21 2.11
C ALA A 114 -4.73 -6.17 3.31
N LYS A 115 -3.60 -6.74 3.72
CA LYS A 115 -3.47 -6.69 5.14
C LYS A 115 -3.80 -5.24 5.39
N THR A 116 -4.96 -4.99 5.97
CA THR A 116 -4.99 -3.95 6.94
C THR A 116 -3.74 -4.21 7.77
N ASN A 117 -2.68 -3.49 7.52
CA ASN A 117 -1.64 -3.19 8.46
C ASN A 117 -2.19 -2.20 9.51
N GLN A 118 -3.46 -2.21 9.68
CA GLN A 118 -4.17 -2.52 10.89
C GLN A 118 -4.15 -4.03 11.34
N ALA A 119 -3.29 -4.89 10.87
CA ALA A 119 -2.47 -5.57 11.82
C ALA A 119 -1.89 -4.34 12.47
N LYS A 120 -2.69 -3.81 13.43
CA LYS A 120 -2.16 -3.22 14.60
C LYS A 120 -0.74 -3.70 14.55
N LYS A 121 0.22 -2.84 13.95
CA LYS A 121 1.54 -2.98 14.48
C LYS A 121 1.14 -3.30 15.89
N LYS A 122 1.28 -4.55 16.34
CA LYS A 122 1.58 -4.73 17.71
C LYS A 122 2.79 -3.84 17.76
N HIS A 123 2.48 -2.59 17.96
CA HIS A 123 3.39 -1.70 18.56
C HIS A 123 3.83 -2.63 19.65
N LYS A 124 4.98 -3.26 19.49
CA LYS A 124 5.79 -3.66 20.62
C LYS A 124 5.36 -2.59 21.55
N LYS A 125 4.45 -2.91 22.52
CA LYS A 125 3.89 -1.91 23.40
C LYS A 125 5.12 -1.11 23.78
N VAL A 126 5.36 -0.04 23.03
CA VAL A 126 6.17 1.06 23.51
C VAL A 126 5.46 1.24 24.78
N SER A 127 6.12 0.91 25.84
CA SER A 127 5.50 0.77 27.14
C SER A 127 4.62 1.98 27.24
N SER A 128 3.38 1.85 27.67
CA SER A 128 2.37 2.91 27.67
C SER A 128 2.83 4.20 28.38
N LYS A 129 4.09 4.25 28.77
CA LYS A 129 4.85 5.39 29.29
C LYS A 129 5.37 6.34 28.21
N ASP A 130 5.48 5.92 26.93
CA ASP A 130 6.11 6.75 25.89
C ASP A 130 5.11 7.23 24.82
N ALA A 131 3.84 6.86 24.90
CA ALA A 131 2.79 7.40 24.06
C ALA A 131 2.13 8.59 24.77
N ILE A 132 2.07 9.72 24.11
CA ILE A 132 1.34 10.90 24.60
C ILE A 132 -0.13 10.51 24.67
N HIS A 133 -0.65 10.38 25.89
CA HIS A 133 -2.05 10.05 26.15
C HIS A 133 -2.93 11.30 26.25
N SER A 134 -2.35 12.45 26.52
CA SER A 134 -3.01 13.75 26.58
C SER A 134 -2.09 14.85 26.10
N LEU A 135 -2.65 15.86 25.45
CA LEU A 135 -1.91 17.07 25.04
C LEU A 135 -1.33 17.83 26.25
N ASP A 136 -1.90 17.61 27.43
CA ASP A 136 -1.44 18.23 28.67
C ASP A 136 -0.08 17.69 29.16
N GLU A 137 0.38 16.58 28.60
CA GLU A 137 1.69 15.99 28.88
C GLU A 137 2.83 16.63 28.07
N LEU A 138 2.50 17.41 27.02
CA LEU A 138 3.49 18.07 26.18
C LEU A 138 3.94 19.40 26.77
N THR A 139 5.25 19.58 26.86
CA THR A 139 5.90 20.84 27.26
C THR A 139 6.46 21.53 26.02
N VAL A 140 6.30 22.83 25.91
CA VAL A 140 6.92 23.61 24.83
C VAL A 140 8.42 23.36 24.80
N GLY A 141 8.94 22.96 23.66
CA GLY A 141 10.33 22.56 23.46
C GLY A 141 10.54 21.05 23.34
N ASP A 142 9.52 20.22 23.60
CA ASP A 142 9.63 18.77 23.45
C ASP A 142 9.79 18.36 21.98
N TYR A 143 10.58 17.31 21.76
CA TYR A 143 10.69 16.68 20.44
C TYR A 143 9.50 15.76 20.24
N ILE A 144 8.77 15.99 19.16
CA ILE A 144 7.65 15.15 18.74
C ILE A 144 7.88 14.56 17.35
N VAL A 145 7.31 13.39 17.10
CA VAL A 145 7.44 12.71 15.82
C VAL A 145 6.11 12.78 15.08
N HIS A 146 6.09 13.54 13.98
CA HIS A 146 4.96 13.56 13.06
C HIS A 146 5.09 12.42 12.06
N ASN A 147 4.01 11.70 11.81
CA ASN A 147 4.01 10.49 10.97
C ASN A 147 4.53 10.73 9.53
N VAL A 148 4.26 11.91 8.97
CA VAL A 148 4.64 12.27 7.60
C VAL A 148 5.87 13.17 7.54
N HIS A 149 5.97 14.13 8.48
CA HIS A 149 7.00 15.18 8.44
C HIS A 149 8.21 14.90 9.33
N GLY A 150 8.21 13.78 10.06
CA GLY A 150 9.33 13.37 10.88
C GLY A 150 9.41 14.11 12.21
N ILE A 151 10.64 14.36 12.71
CA ILE A 151 10.89 14.94 14.03
C ILE A 151 10.81 16.45 13.96
N GLY A 152 9.97 17.04 14.83
CA GLY A 152 9.86 18.47 15.03
C GLY A 152 9.84 18.83 16.52
N ILE A 153 9.80 20.11 16.83
CA ILE A 153 9.75 20.66 18.19
C ILE A 153 8.35 21.21 18.43
N PHE A 154 7.73 20.79 19.52
CA PHE A 154 6.44 21.31 19.95
C PHE A 154 6.56 22.76 20.43
N GLU A 155 5.84 23.68 19.79
CA GLU A 155 5.81 25.10 20.16
C GLU A 155 4.54 25.54 20.90
N GLY A 156 3.68 24.59 21.23
CA GLY A 156 2.43 24.87 21.94
C GLY A 156 1.19 24.70 21.09
N ILE A 157 0.06 25.06 21.68
CA ILE A 157 -1.24 25.06 21.00
C ILE A 157 -1.55 26.51 20.59
N GLN A 158 -1.88 26.69 19.33
CA GLN A 158 -2.24 27.99 18.78
C GLN A 158 -3.66 27.95 18.20
N GLN A 159 -4.45 28.94 18.56
CA GLN A 159 -5.79 29.08 18.05
C GLN A 159 -5.75 29.83 16.72
N LEU A 160 -6.29 29.23 15.66
CA LEU A 160 -6.38 29.83 14.34
C LEU A 160 -7.83 29.98 13.93
N ASP A 161 -8.15 31.13 13.35
CA ASP A 161 -9.44 31.39 12.74
C ASP A 161 -9.34 31.06 11.25
N ILE A 162 -9.96 29.94 10.83
CA ILE A 162 -9.99 29.50 9.45
C ILE A 162 -11.45 29.43 9.01
N GLN A 163 -11.84 30.24 8.01
CA GLN A 163 -13.20 30.31 7.45
C GLN A 163 -14.27 30.55 8.54
N ASP A 164 -14.05 31.54 9.39
CA ASP A 164 -14.93 31.92 10.51
C ASP A 164 -15.13 30.81 11.57
N VAL A 165 -14.32 29.76 11.56
CA VAL A 165 -14.30 28.72 12.58
C VAL A 165 -12.99 28.79 13.36
N ARG A 166 -13.10 29.03 14.67
CA ARG A 166 -11.97 29.05 15.58
C ARG A 166 -11.63 27.63 16.02
N LYS A 167 -10.39 27.17 15.73
CA LYS A 167 -9.89 25.85 16.11
C LYS A 167 -8.50 25.94 16.74
N ASP A 168 -8.25 25.03 17.66
CA ASP A 168 -6.95 24.87 18.29
C ASP A 168 -6.09 23.93 17.43
N TYR A 169 -4.86 24.36 17.17
CA TYR A 169 -3.87 23.62 16.39
C TYR A 169 -2.59 23.44 17.21
N ILE A 170 -1.99 22.26 17.12
CA ILE A 170 -0.66 21.99 17.63
C ILE A 170 0.34 22.62 16.66
N LYS A 171 1.18 23.53 17.18
CA LYS A 171 2.24 24.15 16.40
C LYS A 171 3.53 23.37 16.55
N ILE A 172 4.11 22.95 15.44
CA ILE A 172 5.34 22.17 15.37
C ILE A 172 6.34 22.92 14.50
N SER A 173 7.55 23.17 14.99
CA SER A 173 8.63 23.74 14.21
C SER A 173 9.63 22.68 13.77
N TYR A 174 10.16 22.85 12.57
CA TYR A 174 11.14 21.96 11.95
C TYR A 174 12.47 22.69 11.67
N ALA A 175 13.53 21.91 11.44
CA ALA A 175 14.78 22.45 10.97
C ALA A 175 14.56 23.23 9.66
N LYS A 176 15.19 24.40 9.51
CA LYS A 176 15.07 25.36 8.40
C LYS A 176 13.91 26.37 8.53
N GLY A 177 13.22 26.43 9.66
CA GLY A 177 12.20 27.43 9.90
C GLY A 177 10.78 27.07 9.41
N ASP A 178 10.58 25.84 8.92
CA ASP A 178 9.26 25.35 8.53
C ASP A 178 8.39 25.15 9.78
N THR A 179 7.11 25.46 9.65
CA THR A 179 6.12 25.31 10.73
C THR A 179 4.92 24.52 10.21
N LEU A 180 4.48 23.56 11.00
CA LEU A 180 3.27 22.75 10.73
C LEU A 180 2.23 23.00 11.82
N TYR A 181 0.99 23.14 11.42
CA TYR A 181 -0.18 23.18 12.27
C TYR A 181 -1.02 21.91 12.08
N VAL A 182 -1.24 21.18 13.16
CA VAL A 182 -1.94 19.89 13.14
C VAL A 182 -3.20 19.94 13.98
#